data_006182b1b4e9d207ac5eb2bb83a5840b
#
_entry.id   006182b1b4e9d207ac5eb2bb83a5840b
#
_cell.length_a   1.000
_cell.length_b   1.000
_cell.length_c   1.000
_cell.angle_alpha   90.00
_cell.angle_beta   90.00
_cell.angle_gamma   90.00
#
_symmetry.space_group_name_H-M   'P 1'
#
loop_
_entity.id
_entity.type
_entity.pdbx_description
1 polymer ?
#
loop_
_entity_poly.entity_id
_entity_poly.type
_entity_poly.pdbx_seq_one_letter_code
_entity_poly.pdbx_strand_id
1 'polypeptide(L)'
;MSKKKIETAISVHARLAELELAQAELEHTREMARHAGNFYLLGDITLESAGELVKEMDAWVAAFSSEEDTISLLINSEGGELAAGLLIHDALRAYNTIGLHVVTGIRGEACSMAAVVAQAGDTRLIGAASRMMLHQVSSGGAGSTREIRDQVEHLESTDKALAELFAKRSGKFTADALAAEILHRDLWLTATEALERGLVDRIA
;
A
#
# COMPACT_ATOMS: atom_id res chain seq x y z
N MET A 1 -17.86 43.25 27.14
CA MET A 1 -18.18 42.03 26.36
C MET A 1 -19.44 41.38 26.91
N SER A 2 -20.37 40.95 26.05
CA SER A 2 -21.61 40.29 26.51
C SER A 2 -21.28 38.89 27.09
N LYS A 3 -22.01 38.50 28.15
CA LYS A 3 -21.85 37.20 28.84
C LYS A 3 -21.87 36.02 27.82
N LYS A 4 -22.69 36.10 26.80
CA LYS A 4 -22.80 35.13 25.69
C LYS A 4 -21.53 35.00 24.85
N LYS A 5 -20.76 36.09 24.64
CA LYS A 5 -19.47 36.04 23.94
C LYS A 5 -18.36 35.36 24.75
N ILE A 6 -18.41 35.49 26.08
CA ILE A 6 -17.48 34.86 27.00
C ILE A 6 -17.74 33.34 27.03
N GLU A 7 -19.00 32.93 27.18
CA GLU A 7 -19.42 31.53 27.20
C GLU A 7 -19.05 30.81 25.88
N THR A 8 -19.26 31.49 24.73
CA THR A 8 -18.85 30.95 23.40
C THR A 8 -17.33 30.81 23.30
N ALA A 9 -16.55 31.79 23.79
CA ALA A 9 -15.10 31.73 23.76
C ALA A 9 -14.55 30.58 24.66
N ILE A 10 -15.12 30.37 25.84
CA ILE A 10 -14.76 29.26 26.73
C ILE A 10 -15.06 27.90 26.05
N SER A 11 -16.23 27.76 25.41
CA SER A 11 -16.59 26.54 24.69
C SER A 11 -15.65 26.24 23.51
N VAL A 12 -15.20 27.25 22.78
CA VAL A 12 -14.23 27.10 21.68
C VAL A 12 -12.86 26.68 22.21
N HIS A 13 -12.38 27.29 23.31
CA HIS A 13 -11.10 26.92 23.93
C HIS A 13 -11.12 25.50 24.47
N ALA A 14 -12.21 25.07 25.10
CA ALA A 14 -12.36 23.70 25.60
C ALA A 14 -12.31 22.69 24.45
N ARG A 15 -12.96 23.00 23.34
CA ARG A 15 -12.96 22.13 22.16
C ARG A 15 -11.61 22.07 21.43
N LEU A 16 -10.86 23.17 21.43
CA LEU A 16 -9.49 23.19 20.93
C LEU A 16 -8.56 22.32 21.79
N ALA A 17 -8.65 22.44 23.11
CA ALA A 17 -7.88 21.61 24.03
C ALA A 17 -8.20 20.12 23.92
N GLU A 18 -9.48 19.75 23.71
CA GLU A 18 -9.88 18.36 23.42
C GLU A 18 -9.28 17.84 22.11
N LEU A 19 -9.24 18.67 21.06
CA LEU A 19 -8.64 18.32 19.78
C LEU A 19 -7.11 18.15 19.88
N GLU A 20 -6.44 19.04 20.59
CA GLU A 20 -5.00 18.96 20.84
C GLU A 20 -4.63 17.69 21.63
N LEU A 21 -5.44 17.35 22.65
CA LEU A 21 -5.24 16.13 23.42
C LEU A 21 -5.45 14.88 22.55
N ALA A 22 -6.52 14.84 21.76
CA ALA A 22 -6.79 13.73 20.87
C ALA A 22 -5.70 13.56 19.79
N GLN A 23 -5.14 14.67 19.28
CA GLN A 23 -3.99 14.64 18.36
C GLN A 23 -2.74 14.07 19.05
N ALA A 24 -2.43 14.50 20.26
CA ALA A 24 -1.28 13.99 21.03
C ALA A 24 -1.41 12.49 21.35
N GLU A 25 -2.61 12.02 21.72
CA GLU A 25 -2.89 10.61 21.95
C GLU A 25 -2.74 9.78 20.68
N LEU A 26 -3.20 10.29 19.54
CA LEU A 26 -3.06 9.64 18.24
C LEU A 26 -1.57 9.55 17.83
N GLU A 27 -0.82 10.61 18.05
CA GLU A 27 0.61 10.66 17.75
C GLU A 27 1.41 9.70 18.61
N HIS A 28 1.11 9.63 19.91
CA HIS A 28 1.69 8.64 20.83
C HIS A 28 1.36 7.20 20.43
N THR A 29 0.13 6.94 20.03
CA THR A 29 -0.28 5.61 19.53
C THR A 29 0.46 5.21 18.25
N ARG A 30 0.66 6.15 17.33
CA ARG A 30 1.45 5.96 16.12
C ARG A 30 2.92 5.70 16.44
N GLU A 31 3.48 6.41 17.39
CA GLU A 31 4.86 6.23 17.84
C GLU A 31 5.08 4.85 18.44
N MET A 32 4.17 4.39 19.30
CA MET A 32 4.20 3.04 19.85
C MET A 32 4.07 1.95 18.77
N ALA A 33 3.23 2.16 17.74
CA ALA A 33 3.10 1.23 16.63
C ALA A 33 4.39 1.18 15.78
N ARG A 34 5.03 2.33 15.55
CA ARG A 34 6.33 2.40 14.86
C ARG A 34 7.41 1.65 15.62
N HIS A 35 7.51 1.80 16.93
CA HIS A 35 8.46 1.05 17.75
C HIS A 35 8.31 -0.47 17.60
N ALA A 36 7.12 -0.94 17.28
CA ALA A 36 6.84 -2.35 17.00
C ALA A 36 7.04 -2.75 15.53
N GLY A 37 7.57 -1.88 14.66
CA GLY A 37 7.75 -2.14 13.23
C GLY A 37 6.46 -2.22 12.42
N ASN A 38 5.38 -1.59 12.89
CA ASN A 38 4.07 -1.60 12.21
C ASN A 38 3.83 -0.29 11.46
N PHE A 39 3.57 -0.41 10.16
CA PHE A 39 3.31 0.69 9.24
C PHE A 39 1.97 0.53 8.55
N TYR A 40 1.48 1.63 7.96
CA TYR A 40 0.15 1.66 7.37
C TYR A 40 0.18 2.36 6.01
N LEU A 41 -0.35 1.69 5.00
CA LEU A 41 -0.64 2.25 3.68
C LEU A 41 -2.16 2.41 3.55
N LEU A 42 -2.66 3.63 3.78
CA LEU A 42 -4.08 3.94 3.80
C LEU A 42 -4.41 5.00 2.75
N GLY A 43 -5.43 4.72 1.92
CA GLY A 43 -5.87 5.63 0.86
C GLY A 43 -4.97 5.59 -0.38
N ASP A 44 -4.88 6.71 -1.10
CA ASP A 44 -4.23 6.79 -2.41
C ASP A 44 -2.70 6.71 -2.31
N ILE A 45 -2.11 5.97 -3.24
CA ILE A 45 -0.66 5.88 -3.41
C ILE A 45 -0.22 7.02 -4.34
N THR A 46 0.32 8.07 -3.76
CA THR A 46 0.96 9.18 -4.46
C THR A 46 2.46 9.19 -4.19
N LEU A 47 3.24 9.93 -4.98
CA LEU A 47 4.68 10.06 -4.72
C LEU A 47 4.96 10.67 -3.33
N GLU A 48 4.09 11.56 -2.85
CA GLU A 48 4.19 12.17 -1.52
C GLU A 48 3.94 11.13 -0.43
N SER A 49 2.78 10.43 -0.45
CA SER A 49 2.42 9.41 0.56
C SER A 49 3.40 8.24 0.59
N ALA A 50 3.87 7.79 -0.57
CA ALA A 50 4.87 6.74 -0.69
C ALA A 50 6.24 7.19 -0.12
N GLY A 51 6.65 8.43 -0.43
CA GLY A 51 7.90 8.99 0.07
C GLY A 51 7.91 9.18 1.58
N GLU A 52 6.79 9.59 2.17
CA GLU A 52 6.64 9.69 3.63
C GLU A 52 6.68 8.32 4.29
N LEU A 53 5.93 7.34 3.78
CA LEU A 53 5.91 5.99 4.30
C LEU A 53 7.30 5.33 4.25
N VAL A 54 8.01 5.45 3.12
CA VAL A 54 9.35 4.88 2.98
C VAL A 54 10.33 5.54 3.94
N LYS A 55 10.30 6.88 4.09
CA LYS A 55 11.14 7.57 5.09
C LYS A 55 10.86 7.13 6.52
N GLU A 56 9.60 6.89 6.88
CA GLU A 56 9.24 6.35 8.18
C GLU A 56 9.80 4.95 8.40
N MET A 57 9.68 4.07 7.41
CA MET A 57 10.25 2.72 7.46
C MET A 57 11.78 2.74 7.53
N ASP A 58 12.45 3.55 6.70
CA ASP A 58 13.91 3.71 6.71
C ASP A 58 14.43 4.21 8.07
N ALA A 59 13.74 5.19 8.67
CA ALA A 59 14.09 5.71 9.99
C ALA A 59 13.97 4.64 11.07
N TRP A 60 12.91 3.82 11.01
CA TRP A 60 12.73 2.70 11.94
C TRP A 60 13.83 1.64 11.75
N VAL A 61 14.10 1.25 10.51
CA VAL A 61 15.16 0.28 10.19
C VAL A 61 16.51 0.76 10.73
N ALA A 62 16.84 2.02 10.53
CA ALA A 62 18.12 2.59 10.98
C ALA A 62 18.25 2.68 12.51
N ALA A 63 17.14 2.88 13.24
CA ALA A 63 17.16 3.16 14.67
C ALA A 63 16.88 1.95 15.56
N PHE A 64 16.07 1.00 15.10
CA PHE A 64 15.46 -0.02 15.96
C PHE A 64 15.57 -1.45 15.44
N SER A 65 15.89 -1.68 14.15
CA SER A 65 15.86 -3.03 13.60
C SER A 65 17.08 -3.87 13.94
N SER A 66 16.86 -5.15 14.19
CA SER A 66 17.84 -6.23 14.22
C SER A 66 17.50 -7.27 13.15
N GLU A 67 18.41 -8.18 12.82
CA GLU A 67 18.21 -9.22 11.79
C GLU A 67 17.03 -10.17 12.07
N GLU A 68 16.51 -10.20 13.31
CA GLU A 68 15.36 -11.05 13.69
C GLU A 68 14.03 -10.26 13.72
N ASP A 69 14.05 -8.96 13.45
CA ASP A 69 12.86 -8.13 13.54
C ASP A 69 11.95 -8.26 12.31
N THR A 70 10.69 -7.98 12.54
CA THR A 70 9.65 -8.00 11.51
C THR A 70 9.16 -6.59 11.23
N ILE A 71 9.15 -6.22 9.96
CA ILE A 71 8.47 -5.02 9.48
C ILE A 71 7.11 -5.42 8.89
N SER A 72 6.05 -4.81 9.41
CA SER A 72 4.68 -5.13 9.02
C SER A 72 4.03 -3.92 8.34
N LEU A 73 3.51 -4.11 7.12
CA LEU A 73 2.75 -3.10 6.39
C LEU A 73 1.28 -3.53 6.28
N LEU A 74 0.39 -2.81 6.95
CA LEU A 74 -1.05 -2.96 6.79
C LEU A 74 -1.53 -2.10 5.63
N ILE A 75 -2.30 -2.70 4.71
CA ILE A 75 -2.74 -2.11 3.46
C ILE A 75 -4.27 -2.00 3.42
N ASN A 76 -4.77 -0.79 3.17
CA ASN A 76 -6.14 -0.50 2.77
C ASN A 76 -6.10 0.66 1.75
N SER A 77 -6.06 0.32 0.46
CA SER A 77 -5.81 1.30 -0.60
C SER A 77 -6.40 0.85 -1.93
N GLU A 78 -6.98 1.80 -2.65
CA GLU A 78 -7.41 1.63 -4.04
C GLU A 78 -6.25 1.62 -5.04
N GLY A 79 -5.01 1.88 -4.59
CA GLY A 79 -3.85 1.98 -5.44
C GLY A 79 -3.47 3.43 -5.75
N GLY A 80 -2.92 3.67 -6.93
CA GLY A 80 -2.49 5.01 -7.35
C GLY A 80 -1.31 5.00 -8.32
N GLU A 81 -0.38 5.93 -8.17
CA GLU A 81 0.72 6.15 -9.10
C GLU A 81 1.69 4.95 -9.18
N LEU A 82 1.99 4.51 -10.40
CA LEU A 82 2.88 3.38 -10.67
C LEU A 82 4.25 3.53 -9.98
N ALA A 83 4.92 4.66 -10.20
CA ALA A 83 6.26 4.90 -9.65
C ALA A 83 6.25 4.94 -8.11
N ALA A 84 5.20 5.49 -7.53
CA ALA A 84 5.03 5.56 -6.08
C ALA A 84 4.81 4.16 -5.45
N GLY A 85 3.98 3.33 -6.08
CA GLY A 85 3.77 1.97 -5.61
C GLY A 85 5.02 1.10 -5.76
N LEU A 86 5.76 1.23 -6.86
CA LEU A 86 7.04 0.55 -7.04
C LEU A 86 8.09 1.01 -6.02
N LEU A 87 8.13 2.29 -5.64
CA LEU A 87 9.00 2.80 -4.58
C LEU A 87 8.76 2.06 -3.25
N ILE A 88 7.49 1.90 -2.84
CA ILE A 88 7.16 1.16 -1.61
C ILE A 88 7.53 -0.31 -1.74
N HIS A 89 7.16 -0.95 -2.86
CA HIS A 89 7.46 -2.36 -3.11
C HIS A 89 8.96 -2.64 -3.02
N ASP A 90 9.79 -1.85 -3.70
CA ASP A 90 11.22 -2.06 -3.75
C ASP A 90 11.90 -1.74 -2.40
N ALA A 91 11.42 -0.76 -1.64
CA ALA A 91 11.88 -0.51 -0.27
C ALA A 91 11.63 -1.73 0.63
N LEU A 92 10.43 -2.31 0.62
CA LEU A 92 10.11 -3.53 1.37
C LEU A 92 11.00 -4.71 0.95
N ARG A 93 11.25 -4.88 -0.35
CA ARG A 93 12.14 -5.92 -0.85
C ARG A 93 13.60 -5.68 -0.44
N ALA A 94 14.04 -4.42 -0.37
CA ALA A 94 15.39 -4.07 0.12
C ALA A 94 15.56 -4.43 1.60
N TYR A 95 14.56 -4.19 2.45
CA TYR A 95 14.60 -4.58 3.87
C TYR A 95 14.74 -6.09 4.06
N ASN A 96 14.09 -6.89 3.22
CA ASN A 96 14.29 -8.33 3.22
C ASN A 96 15.73 -8.73 2.89
N THR A 97 16.43 -8.02 2.00
CA THR A 97 17.85 -8.34 1.65
C THR A 97 18.82 -8.09 2.79
N ILE A 98 18.47 -7.29 3.78
CA ILE A 98 19.26 -7.05 4.99
C ILE A 98 18.83 -7.89 6.19
N GLY A 99 17.98 -8.90 5.99
CA GLY A 99 17.59 -9.89 6.97
C GLY A 99 16.26 -9.67 7.66
N LEU A 100 15.58 -8.52 7.44
CA LEU A 100 14.27 -8.29 8.03
C LEU A 100 13.20 -9.18 7.39
N HIS A 101 12.31 -9.72 8.21
CA HIS A 101 11.12 -10.42 7.73
C HIS A 101 10.00 -9.41 7.42
N VAL A 102 9.56 -9.37 6.16
CA VAL A 102 8.53 -8.44 5.70
C VAL A 102 7.16 -9.11 5.72
N VAL A 103 6.22 -8.53 6.44
CA VAL A 103 4.80 -8.95 6.47
C VAL A 103 3.94 -7.88 5.81
N THR A 104 3.15 -8.26 4.82
CA THR A 104 2.10 -7.41 4.25
C THR A 104 0.73 -7.95 4.62
N GLY A 105 -0.17 -7.08 5.09
CA GLY A 105 -1.50 -7.48 5.54
C GLY A 105 -2.61 -6.61 4.93
N ILE A 106 -3.52 -7.19 4.16
CA ILE A 106 -4.65 -6.49 3.56
C ILE A 106 -5.82 -6.47 4.53
N ARG A 107 -6.31 -5.26 4.87
CA ARG A 107 -7.54 -5.07 5.66
C ARG A 107 -8.44 -4.05 4.96
N GLY A 108 -9.57 -4.48 4.45
CA GLY A 108 -10.43 -3.73 3.55
C GLY A 108 -10.11 -4.11 2.11
N GLU A 109 -9.26 -3.36 1.42
CA GLU A 109 -8.91 -3.67 0.04
C GLU A 109 -7.46 -3.35 -0.31
N ALA A 110 -6.96 -4.06 -1.33
CA ALA A 110 -5.72 -3.73 -2.02
C ALA A 110 -5.96 -3.82 -3.51
N CYS A 111 -6.11 -2.67 -4.17
CA CYS A 111 -6.41 -2.59 -5.59
C CYS A 111 -5.21 -2.05 -6.37
N SER A 112 -5.06 -2.48 -7.64
CA SER A 112 -4.07 -1.90 -8.54
C SER A 112 -2.66 -1.93 -7.94
N MET A 113 -1.98 -0.80 -7.82
CA MET A 113 -0.63 -0.71 -7.23
C MET A 113 -0.56 -1.16 -5.77
N ALA A 114 -1.65 -1.06 -4.99
CA ALA A 114 -1.69 -1.60 -3.63
C ALA A 114 -1.59 -3.14 -3.62
N ALA A 115 -2.19 -3.81 -4.61
CA ALA A 115 -2.02 -5.24 -4.81
C ALA A 115 -0.58 -5.62 -5.18
N VAL A 116 0.13 -4.79 -5.94
CA VAL A 116 1.57 -4.95 -6.24
C VAL A 116 2.40 -4.80 -4.97
N VAL A 117 2.17 -3.75 -4.18
CA VAL A 117 2.85 -3.53 -2.89
C VAL A 117 2.66 -4.74 -1.96
N ALA A 118 1.44 -5.31 -1.91
CA ALA A 118 1.17 -6.50 -1.10
C ALA A 118 2.06 -7.71 -1.48
N GLN A 119 2.53 -7.80 -2.74
CA GLN A 119 3.42 -8.88 -3.17
C GLN A 119 4.86 -8.73 -2.65
N ALA A 120 5.22 -7.61 -2.06
CA ALA A 120 6.56 -7.42 -1.50
C ALA A 120 6.78 -8.21 -0.19
N GLY A 121 5.72 -8.60 0.52
CA GLY A 121 5.82 -9.36 1.77
C GLY A 121 6.41 -10.76 1.60
N ASP A 122 7.23 -11.19 2.54
CA ASP A 122 7.64 -12.59 2.69
C ASP A 122 6.48 -13.43 3.20
N THR A 123 5.68 -12.84 4.10
CA THR A 123 4.38 -13.36 4.52
C THR A 123 3.30 -12.37 4.09
N ARG A 124 2.31 -12.85 3.31
CA ARG A 124 1.23 -12.04 2.77
C ARG A 124 -0.09 -12.48 3.40
N LEU A 125 -0.74 -11.57 4.11
CA LEU A 125 -1.97 -11.81 4.85
C LEU A 125 -3.15 -11.06 4.20
N ILE A 126 -4.35 -11.60 4.33
CA ILE A 126 -5.59 -10.93 3.95
C ILE A 126 -6.68 -11.16 4.99
N GLY A 127 -7.40 -10.13 5.38
CA GLY A 127 -8.58 -10.25 6.24
C GLY A 127 -9.71 -11.03 5.54
N ALA A 128 -10.47 -11.83 6.29
CA ALA A 128 -11.52 -12.70 5.72
C ALA A 128 -12.59 -11.93 4.91
N ALA A 129 -12.89 -10.67 5.26
CA ALA A 129 -13.82 -9.80 4.55
C ALA A 129 -13.14 -8.87 3.52
N SER A 130 -11.81 -8.95 3.40
CA SER A 130 -11.02 -8.07 2.52
C SER A 130 -11.03 -8.57 1.09
N ARG A 131 -10.65 -7.67 0.18
CA ARG A 131 -10.60 -7.94 -1.27
C ARG A 131 -9.28 -7.50 -1.88
N MET A 132 -8.95 -8.11 -3.00
CA MET A 132 -7.85 -7.68 -3.87
C MET A 132 -8.40 -7.43 -5.28
N MET A 133 -7.87 -6.42 -5.97
CA MET A 133 -8.24 -6.16 -7.36
C MET A 133 -7.00 -5.95 -8.22
N LEU A 134 -6.98 -6.63 -9.36
CA LEU A 134 -5.95 -6.53 -10.38
C LEU A 134 -6.57 -6.04 -11.69
N HIS A 135 -5.91 -5.10 -12.35
CA HIS A 135 -6.29 -4.58 -13.65
C HIS A 135 -5.06 -4.16 -14.45
N GLN A 136 -5.25 -3.88 -15.74
CA GLN A 136 -4.18 -3.30 -16.56
C GLN A 136 -3.81 -1.89 -16.08
N VAL A 137 -2.55 -1.52 -16.31
CA VAL A 137 -2.11 -0.14 -16.08
C VAL A 137 -2.90 0.83 -16.94
N SER A 138 -3.44 1.88 -16.35
CA SER A 138 -4.17 2.92 -17.06
C SER A 138 -3.43 4.25 -16.99
N SER A 139 -3.42 4.97 -18.10
CA SER A 139 -2.85 6.32 -18.17
C SER A 139 -3.60 7.14 -19.20
N GLY A 140 -3.69 8.45 -18.96
CA GLY A 140 -4.11 9.42 -19.97
C GLY A 140 -2.90 10.04 -20.65
N GLY A 141 -2.99 10.30 -21.95
CA GLY A 141 -1.90 10.93 -22.68
C GLY A 141 -2.41 11.79 -23.83
N ALA A 142 -1.67 12.88 -24.10
CA ALA A 142 -1.85 13.71 -25.29
C ALA A 142 -0.48 14.06 -25.85
N GLY A 143 -0.38 14.12 -27.19
CA GLY A 143 0.88 14.42 -27.85
C GLY A 143 0.84 14.08 -29.35
N SER A 144 2.00 14.08 -29.99
CA SER A 144 2.17 13.60 -31.35
C SER A 144 1.91 12.10 -31.44
N THR A 145 1.62 11.61 -32.65
CA THR A 145 1.43 10.17 -32.91
C THR A 145 2.60 9.32 -32.40
N ARG A 146 3.83 9.84 -32.46
CA ARG A 146 5.01 9.16 -31.97
C ARG A 146 4.97 9.05 -30.43
N GLU A 147 4.76 10.17 -29.74
CA GLU A 147 4.71 10.19 -28.25
C GLU A 147 3.62 9.29 -27.71
N ILE A 148 2.43 9.28 -28.34
CA ILE A 148 1.36 8.36 -27.95
C ILE A 148 1.75 6.90 -28.16
N ARG A 149 2.43 6.57 -29.25
CA ARG A 149 2.90 5.20 -29.52
C ARG A 149 3.95 4.78 -28.49
N ASP A 150 4.95 5.63 -28.23
CA ASP A 150 5.99 5.37 -27.24
C ASP A 150 5.37 5.16 -25.85
N GLN A 151 4.30 5.90 -25.52
CA GLN A 151 3.54 5.72 -24.26
C GLN A 151 2.81 4.39 -24.22
N VAL A 152 2.14 3.98 -25.29
CA VAL A 152 1.45 2.67 -25.36
C VAL A 152 2.46 1.53 -25.17
N GLU A 153 3.58 1.56 -25.88
CA GLU A 153 4.64 0.55 -25.75
C GLU A 153 5.18 0.47 -24.30
N HIS A 154 5.32 1.63 -23.64
CA HIS A 154 5.71 1.68 -22.22
C HIS A 154 4.65 1.03 -21.32
N LEU A 155 3.37 1.32 -21.49
CA LEU A 155 2.29 0.73 -20.70
C LEU A 155 2.20 -0.79 -20.92
N GLU A 156 2.28 -1.27 -22.16
CA GLU A 156 2.29 -2.71 -22.49
C GLU A 156 3.48 -3.43 -21.83
N SER A 157 4.67 -2.81 -21.87
CA SER A 157 5.85 -3.33 -21.18
C SER A 157 5.67 -3.40 -19.67
N THR A 158 5.02 -2.39 -19.09
CA THR A 158 4.72 -2.34 -17.65
C THR A 158 3.71 -3.40 -17.26
N ASP A 159 2.61 -3.55 -17.99
CA ASP A 159 1.61 -4.59 -17.76
C ASP A 159 2.26 -5.99 -17.76
N LYS A 160 3.13 -6.25 -18.72
CA LYS A 160 3.87 -7.51 -18.79
C LYS A 160 4.76 -7.72 -17.54
N ALA A 161 5.52 -6.70 -17.14
CA ALA A 161 6.39 -6.80 -15.97
C ALA A 161 5.60 -7.03 -14.67
N LEU A 162 4.46 -6.38 -14.50
CA LEU A 162 3.59 -6.59 -13.34
C LEU A 162 2.93 -7.98 -13.37
N ALA A 163 2.49 -8.45 -14.53
CA ALA A 163 1.96 -9.81 -14.66
C ALA A 163 3.03 -10.88 -14.35
N GLU A 164 4.28 -10.68 -14.76
CA GLU A 164 5.41 -11.54 -14.40
C GLU A 164 5.70 -11.51 -12.88
N LEU A 165 5.62 -10.35 -12.24
CA LEU A 165 5.76 -10.20 -10.80
C LEU A 165 4.69 -11.02 -10.07
N PHE A 166 3.42 -10.85 -10.40
CA PHE A 166 2.33 -11.61 -9.80
C PHE A 166 2.47 -13.12 -10.03
N ALA A 167 2.77 -13.54 -11.26
CA ALA A 167 2.95 -14.94 -11.61
C ALA A 167 4.11 -15.58 -10.81
N LYS A 168 5.23 -14.90 -10.71
CA LYS A 168 6.40 -15.34 -9.93
C LYS A 168 6.07 -15.47 -8.44
N ARG A 169 5.34 -14.51 -7.88
CA ARG A 169 4.95 -14.51 -6.47
C ARG A 169 3.90 -15.55 -6.14
N SER A 170 2.96 -15.78 -7.05
CA SER A 170 1.90 -16.78 -6.93
C SER A 170 2.41 -18.21 -7.09
N GLY A 171 3.22 -18.48 -8.10
CA GLY A 171 3.62 -19.84 -8.50
C GLY A 171 2.47 -20.72 -9.01
N LYS A 172 1.25 -20.19 -9.17
CA LYS A 172 0.04 -20.98 -9.53
C LYS A 172 -0.56 -20.63 -10.89
N PHE A 173 -0.10 -19.56 -11.54
CA PHE A 173 -0.50 -19.16 -12.89
C PHE A 173 0.67 -18.52 -13.64
N THR A 174 0.54 -18.43 -14.96
CA THR A 174 1.54 -17.76 -15.83
C THR A 174 1.19 -16.28 -15.99
N ALA A 175 2.19 -15.47 -16.36
CA ALA A 175 1.98 -14.05 -16.67
C ALA A 175 0.96 -13.86 -17.80
N ASP A 176 1.05 -14.67 -18.86
CA ASP A 176 0.13 -14.62 -20.01
C ASP A 176 -1.31 -14.96 -19.60
N ALA A 177 -1.51 -15.93 -18.69
CA ALA A 177 -2.84 -16.28 -18.20
C ALA A 177 -3.46 -15.11 -17.39
N LEU A 178 -2.69 -14.45 -16.52
CA LEU A 178 -3.15 -13.26 -15.81
C LEU A 178 -3.44 -12.11 -16.77
N ALA A 179 -2.51 -11.81 -17.69
CA ALA A 179 -2.67 -10.74 -18.68
C ALA A 179 -3.96 -10.92 -19.51
N ALA A 180 -4.25 -12.15 -19.96
CA ALA A 180 -5.48 -12.45 -20.68
C ALA A 180 -6.75 -12.27 -19.82
N GLU A 181 -6.68 -12.56 -18.53
CA GLU A 181 -7.82 -12.43 -17.63
C GLU A 181 -8.16 -10.97 -17.32
N ILE A 182 -7.14 -10.10 -17.13
CA ILE A 182 -7.32 -8.68 -16.82
C ILE A 182 -7.44 -7.79 -18.08
N LEU A 183 -7.28 -8.34 -19.28
CA LEU A 183 -7.30 -7.57 -20.53
C LEU A 183 -8.60 -6.79 -20.77
N HIS A 184 -9.72 -7.32 -20.30
CA HIS A 184 -11.05 -6.77 -20.60
C HIS A 184 -11.90 -6.49 -19.35
N ARG A 185 -11.34 -6.68 -18.15
CA ARG A 185 -12.07 -6.50 -16.90
C ARG A 185 -11.14 -6.31 -15.70
N ASP A 186 -11.65 -5.66 -14.68
CA ASP A 186 -11.04 -5.67 -13.36
C ASP A 186 -11.26 -7.04 -12.72
N LEU A 187 -10.17 -7.66 -12.27
CA LEU A 187 -10.20 -8.95 -11.61
C LEU A 187 -10.31 -8.75 -10.09
N TRP A 188 -11.54 -8.79 -9.60
CA TRP A 188 -11.82 -8.73 -8.18
C TRP A 188 -11.75 -10.12 -7.54
N LEU A 189 -10.99 -10.22 -6.45
CA LEU A 189 -10.76 -11.47 -5.72
C LEU A 189 -11.19 -11.30 -4.26
N THR A 190 -11.95 -12.27 -3.77
CA THR A 190 -12.18 -12.48 -2.35
C THR A 190 -10.91 -12.98 -1.66
N ALA A 191 -10.88 -12.98 -0.33
CA ALA A 191 -9.76 -13.53 0.43
C ALA A 191 -9.47 -15.00 0.07
N THR A 192 -10.51 -15.81 -0.13
CA THR A 192 -10.38 -17.22 -0.52
C THR A 192 -9.78 -17.37 -1.92
N GLU A 193 -10.28 -16.62 -2.90
CA GLU A 193 -9.76 -16.66 -4.28
C GLU A 193 -8.31 -16.17 -4.35
N ALA A 194 -7.94 -15.13 -3.59
CA ALA A 194 -6.57 -14.64 -3.50
C ALA A 194 -5.62 -15.71 -2.90
N LEU A 195 -6.07 -16.44 -1.87
CA LEU A 195 -5.34 -17.56 -1.27
C LEU A 195 -5.19 -18.74 -2.24
N GLU A 196 -6.27 -19.14 -2.89
CA GLU A 196 -6.27 -20.23 -3.88
C GLU A 196 -5.33 -19.94 -5.05
N ARG A 197 -5.27 -18.68 -5.48
CA ARG A 197 -4.37 -18.20 -6.53
C ARG A 197 -2.93 -17.97 -6.05
N GLY A 198 -2.63 -18.13 -4.76
CA GLY A 198 -1.29 -17.91 -4.21
C GLY A 198 -0.84 -16.45 -4.19
N LEU A 199 -1.78 -15.50 -4.25
CA LEU A 199 -1.51 -14.06 -4.14
C LEU A 199 -1.38 -13.62 -2.69
N VAL A 200 -1.87 -14.43 -1.74
CA VAL A 200 -1.64 -14.32 -0.32
C VAL A 200 -1.33 -15.69 0.27
N ASP A 201 -0.73 -15.73 1.44
CA ASP A 201 -0.27 -16.97 2.08
C ASP A 201 -1.24 -17.45 3.15
N ARG A 202 -2.05 -16.54 3.73
CA ARG A 202 -3.01 -16.86 4.79
C ARG A 202 -4.13 -15.82 4.89
N ILE A 203 -5.32 -16.30 5.24
CA ILE A 203 -6.44 -15.47 5.70
C ILE A 203 -6.29 -15.27 7.22
N ALA A 204 -6.32 -14.01 7.70
CA ALA A 204 -6.07 -13.61 9.08
C ALA A 204 -7.33 -13.01 9.73
#